data_66387ef323880f4e2b1d5bd3189c92e5
#
_entry.id   66387ef323880f4e2b1d5bd3189c92e5
#
_cell.length_a   1.000
_cell.length_b   1.000
_cell.length_c   1.000
_cell.angle_alpha   90.00
_cell.angle_beta   90.00
_cell.angle_gamma   90.00
#
_symmetry.space_group_name_H-M   'P 1'
#
loop_
_entity.id
_entity.type
_entity.pdbx_description
1 polymer ?
#
loop_
_entity_poly.entity_id
_entity_poly.type
_entity_poly.pdbx_seq_one_letter_code
_entity_poly.pdbx_strand_id
1 'polypeptide(L)'
;MKRINIKFLALSGILTSITIILFALGLFIPFLTIITILGIPFAACLMELKTDIKYSLIYIISTILITTLINFQESLFVIIPSLITGLLFGIFIKRETHCLIYLLITSIISMILQCASIFLINAIYNINFLESLSTFFSIDLETITDTYFTLFFLVGLIQNILIFFLLEKELPKFNFNTKDDYSLFYPLLIISFICALLGLILNKTIPCIAYLMTSISGFTIVNLIIYYLKSGCKWLGYGFLGAIIINFFLFV
;
A
#
# COMPACT_ATOMS: atom_id res chain seq x y z
N MET A 1 -5.15 -32.14 -16.53
CA MET A 1 -4.30 -30.93 -16.68
C MET A 1 -5.08 -29.84 -17.37
N LYS A 2 -5.31 -28.66 -16.73
CA LYS A 2 -5.89 -27.51 -17.42
C LYS A 2 -4.91 -27.05 -18.51
N ARG A 3 -5.37 -26.97 -19.76
CA ARG A 3 -4.54 -26.50 -20.90
C ARG A 3 -4.01 -25.09 -20.60
N ILE A 4 -2.73 -24.87 -20.89
CA ILE A 4 -2.10 -23.55 -20.77
C ILE A 4 -2.75 -22.63 -21.81
N ASN A 5 -3.25 -21.47 -21.36
CA ASN A 5 -3.79 -20.47 -22.27
C ASN A 5 -2.65 -19.60 -22.80
N ILE A 6 -2.30 -19.82 -24.06
CA ILE A 6 -1.18 -19.15 -24.73
C ILE A 6 -1.38 -17.62 -24.74
N LYS A 7 -2.64 -17.15 -24.88
CA LYS A 7 -2.95 -15.71 -24.87
C LYS A 7 -2.61 -15.05 -23.53
N PHE A 8 -2.92 -15.73 -22.42
CA PHE A 8 -2.62 -15.20 -21.07
C PHE A 8 -1.12 -15.25 -20.77
N LEU A 9 -0.43 -16.29 -21.27
CA LEU A 9 1.01 -16.36 -21.16
C LEU A 9 1.71 -15.24 -21.95
N ALA A 10 1.27 -14.99 -23.18
CA ALA A 10 1.76 -13.88 -23.99
C ALA A 10 1.51 -12.52 -23.32
N LEU A 11 0.32 -12.33 -22.74
CA LEU A 11 0.00 -11.10 -21.99
C LEU A 11 0.94 -10.91 -20.80
N SER A 12 1.24 -11.99 -20.03
CA SER A 12 2.19 -11.90 -18.92
C SER A 12 3.58 -11.48 -19.40
N GLY A 13 4.06 -12.03 -20.51
CA GLY A 13 5.35 -11.66 -21.11
C GLY A 13 5.41 -10.19 -21.55
N ILE A 14 4.34 -9.71 -22.22
CA ILE A 14 4.26 -8.31 -22.66
C ILE A 14 4.26 -7.36 -21.45
N LEU A 15 3.44 -7.62 -20.44
CA LEU A 15 3.40 -6.79 -19.23
C LEU A 15 4.73 -6.84 -18.46
N THR A 16 5.39 -8.01 -18.39
CA THR A 16 6.73 -8.13 -17.80
C THR A 16 7.72 -7.22 -18.53
N SER A 17 7.75 -7.24 -19.87
CA SER A 17 8.65 -6.41 -20.66
C SER A 17 8.38 -4.92 -20.44
N ILE A 18 7.12 -4.50 -20.45
CA ILE A 18 6.74 -3.10 -20.19
C ILE A 18 7.17 -2.67 -18.78
N THR A 19 6.95 -3.51 -17.79
CA THR A 19 7.33 -3.23 -16.39
C THR A 19 8.83 -3.09 -16.23
N ILE A 20 9.62 -3.95 -16.89
CA ILE A 20 11.08 -3.89 -16.86
C ILE A 20 11.59 -2.61 -17.52
N ILE A 21 11.02 -2.23 -18.67
CA ILE A 21 11.38 -0.98 -19.35
C ILE A 21 11.05 0.23 -18.46
N LEU A 22 9.86 0.28 -17.86
CA LEU A 22 9.48 1.35 -16.94
C LEU A 22 10.42 1.41 -15.73
N PHE A 23 10.79 0.26 -15.17
CA PHE A 23 11.74 0.18 -14.07
C PHE A 23 13.12 0.71 -14.48
N ALA A 24 13.65 0.24 -15.59
CA ALA A 24 14.94 0.70 -16.09
C ALA A 24 14.94 2.21 -16.37
N LEU A 25 13.89 2.74 -16.98
CA LEU A 25 13.74 4.19 -17.20
C LEU A 25 13.64 4.96 -15.87
N GLY A 26 12.96 4.43 -14.88
CA GLY A 26 12.85 5.03 -13.53
C GLY A 26 14.20 5.15 -12.83
N LEU A 27 15.12 4.20 -13.03
CA LEU A 27 16.47 4.26 -12.47
C LEU A 27 17.32 5.41 -13.05
N PHE A 28 17.15 5.73 -14.34
CA PHE A 28 17.92 6.77 -15.01
C PHE A 28 17.27 8.16 -14.94
N ILE A 29 15.95 8.21 -14.83
CA ILE A 29 15.18 9.45 -14.87
C ILE A 29 14.30 9.53 -13.62
N PRO A 30 14.69 10.29 -12.58
CA PRO A 30 14.00 10.34 -11.30
C PRO A 30 12.51 10.67 -11.40
N PHE A 31 12.10 11.52 -12.34
CA PHE A 31 10.70 11.83 -12.57
C PHE A 31 9.87 10.61 -13.01
N LEU A 32 10.45 9.69 -13.77
CA LEU A 32 9.78 8.47 -14.21
C LEU A 32 9.62 7.44 -13.08
N THR A 33 10.35 7.58 -11.98
CA THR A 33 10.18 6.73 -10.79
C THR A 33 8.75 6.82 -10.25
N ILE A 34 8.11 7.99 -10.30
CA ILE A 34 6.71 8.17 -9.88
C ILE A 34 5.78 7.32 -10.76
N ILE A 35 6.02 7.33 -12.09
CA ILE A 35 5.23 6.53 -13.03
C ILE A 35 5.48 5.03 -12.79
N THR A 36 6.70 4.65 -12.46
CA THR A 36 7.07 3.27 -12.11
C THR A 36 6.33 2.82 -10.85
N ILE A 37 6.35 3.61 -9.79
CA ILE A 37 5.70 3.32 -8.50
C ILE A 37 4.19 3.12 -8.66
N LEU A 38 3.53 3.84 -9.55
CA LEU A 38 2.10 3.72 -9.81
C LEU A 38 1.78 2.69 -10.91
N GLY A 39 2.59 2.62 -11.95
CA GLY A 39 2.36 1.76 -13.11
C GLY A 39 2.53 0.27 -12.83
N ILE A 40 3.50 -0.09 -11.97
CA ILE A 40 3.77 -1.50 -11.65
C ILE A 40 2.62 -2.17 -10.92
N PRO A 41 2.10 -1.63 -9.80
CA PRO A 41 0.97 -2.27 -9.12
C PRO A 41 -0.31 -2.20 -9.96
N PHE A 42 -0.50 -1.16 -10.77
CA PHE A 42 -1.59 -1.09 -11.73
C PHE A 42 -1.51 -2.22 -12.76
N ALA A 43 -0.35 -2.49 -13.36
CA ALA A 43 -0.14 -3.59 -14.29
C ALA A 43 -0.37 -4.96 -13.63
N ALA A 44 0.10 -5.15 -12.39
CA ALA A 44 -0.12 -6.38 -11.62
C ALA A 44 -1.61 -6.61 -11.33
N CYS A 45 -2.33 -5.57 -10.95
CA CYS A 45 -3.78 -5.61 -10.75
C CYS A 45 -4.51 -5.97 -12.05
N LEU A 46 -4.21 -5.30 -13.16
CA LEU A 46 -4.82 -5.60 -14.46
C LEU A 46 -4.53 -7.02 -14.93
N MET A 47 -3.32 -7.52 -14.67
CA MET A 47 -2.98 -8.90 -14.99
C MET A 47 -3.88 -9.87 -14.24
N GLU A 48 -4.05 -9.66 -12.93
CA GLU A 48 -4.93 -10.49 -12.11
C GLU A 48 -6.40 -10.39 -12.55
N LEU A 49 -6.91 -9.19 -12.86
CA LEU A 49 -8.28 -9.00 -13.30
C LEU A 49 -8.59 -9.70 -14.62
N LYS A 50 -7.63 -9.71 -15.57
CA LYS A 50 -7.81 -10.30 -16.91
C LYS A 50 -7.53 -11.80 -17.00
N THR A 51 -6.80 -12.35 -16.03
CA THR A 51 -6.31 -13.72 -16.10
C THR A 51 -6.58 -14.47 -14.80
N ASP A 52 -6.08 -15.70 -14.71
CA ASP A 52 -6.06 -16.48 -13.48
C ASP A 52 -4.79 -16.16 -12.68
N ILE A 53 -4.84 -16.34 -11.38
CA ILE A 53 -3.72 -16.13 -10.44
C ILE A 53 -2.40 -16.79 -10.88
N LYS A 54 -2.47 -17.91 -11.60
CA LYS A 54 -1.28 -18.60 -12.12
C LYS A 54 -0.47 -17.73 -13.08
N TYR A 55 -1.15 -17.02 -13.98
CA TYR A 55 -0.48 -16.17 -14.96
C TYR A 55 0.00 -14.85 -14.32
N SER A 56 -0.73 -14.37 -13.32
CA SER A 56 -0.29 -13.24 -12.50
C SER A 56 0.98 -13.58 -11.72
N LEU A 57 1.08 -14.80 -11.16
CA LEU A 57 2.30 -15.26 -10.50
C LEU A 57 3.47 -15.43 -11.47
N ILE A 58 3.24 -15.92 -12.70
CA ILE A 58 4.28 -15.99 -13.73
C ILE A 58 4.80 -14.57 -14.04
N TYR A 59 3.89 -13.60 -14.23
CA TYR A 59 4.24 -12.20 -14.43
C TYR A 59 5.08 -11.65 -13.28
N ILE A 60 4.65 -11.87 -12.03
CA ILE A 60 5.35 -11.37 -10.84
C ILE A 60 6.75 -11.98 -10.71
N ILE A 61 6.84 -13.31 -10.78
CA ILE A 61 8.12 -14.02 -10.62
C ILE A 61 9.11 -13.62 -11.72
N SER A 62 8.68 -13.56 -12.98
CA SER A 62 9.56 -13.17 -14.08
C SER A 62 10.00 -11.72 -13.96
N THR A 63 9.11 -10.81 -13.53
CA THR A 63 9.46 -9.40 -13.31
C THR A 63 10.47 -9.27 -12.16
N ILE A 64 10.24 -9.90 -11.03
CA ILE A 64 11.17 -9.87 -9.88
C ILE A 64 12.54 -10.39 -10.29
N LEU A 65 12.62 -11.55 -10.94
CA LEU A 65 13.90 -12.13 -11.35
C LEU A 65 14.72 -11.18 -12.23
N ILE A 66 14.09 -10.56 -13.23
CA ILE A 66 14.80 -9.69 -14.16
C ILE A 66 15.16 -8.35 -13.50
N THR A 67 14.24 -7.73 -12.76
CA THR A 67 14.53 -6.45 -12.10
C THR A 67 15.58 -6.59 -11.00
N THR A 68 15.63 -7.73 -10.30
CA THR A 68 16.67 -8.03 -9.31
C THR A 68 18.06 -8.14 -9.93
N LEU A 69 18.15 -8.64 -11.16
CA LEU A 69 19.42 -8.66 -11.91
C LEU A 69 19.87 -7.27 -12.36
N ILE A 70 18.94 -6.35 -12.60
CA ILE A 70 19.26 -4.97 -13.02
C ILE A 70 19.69 -4.12 -11.83
N ASN A 71 18.89 -4.10 -10.78
CA ASN A 71 19.17 -3.40 -9.53
C ASN A 71 18.47 -4.13 -8.36
N PHE A 72 19.26 -4.82 -7.56
CA PHE A 72 18.77 -5.64 -6.45
C PHE A 72 18.08 -4.80 -5.38
N GLN A 73 18.68 -3.69 -4.98
CA GLN A 73 18.18 -2.84 -3.90
C GLN A 73 16.82 -2.21 -4.26
N GLU A 74 16.74 -1.59 -5.42
CA GLU A 74 15.49 -0.97 -5.91
C GLU A 74 14.40 -2.04 -6.16
N SER A 75 14.78 -3.21 -6.64
CA SER A 75 13.84 -4.31 -6.84
C SER A 75 13.22 -4.76 -5.52
N LEU A 76 14.02 -4.92 -4.47
CA LEU A 76 13.52 -5.28 -3.15
C LEU A 76 12.61 -4.21 -2.56
N PHE A 77 12.98 -2.94 -2.67
CA PHE A 77 12.29 -1.86 -1.95
C PHE A 77 11.06 -1.33 -2.69
N VAL A 78 11.09 -1.30 -4.02
CA VAL A 78 10.02 -0.73 -4.85
C VAL A 78 9.22 -1.80 -5.58
N ILE A 79 9.89 -2.72 -6.30
CA ILE A 79 9.21 -3.63 -7.22
C ILE A 79 8.43 -4.70 -6.48
N ILE A 80 9.05 -5.38 -5.53
CA ILE A 80 8.39 -6.49 -4.81
C ILE A 80 7.14 -6.02 -4.06
N PRO A 81 7.18 -4.95 -3.23
CA PRO A 81 5.99 -4.43 -2.59
C PRO A 81 4.92 -4.00 -3.59
N SER A 82 5.30 -3.32 -4.67
CA SER A 82 4.36 -2.84 -5.69
C SER A 82 3.67 -3.97 -6.45
N LEU A 83 4.37 -5.03 -6.83
CA LEU A 83 3.79 -6.19 -7.51
C LEU A 83 2.83 -6.96 -6.61
N ILE A 84 3.21 -7.17 -5.35
CA ILE A 84 2.38 -7.90 -4.39
C ILE A 84 1.12 -7.11 -4.05
N THR A 85 1.24 -5.80 -3.79
CA THR A 85 0.08 -4.95 -3.53
C THR A 85 -0.86 -4.89 -4.74
N GLY A 86 -0.34 -4.77 -5.96
CA GLY A 86 -1.12 -4.78 -7.18
C GLY A 86 -1.87 -6.11 -7.39
N LEU A 87 -1.23 -7.25 -7.14
CA LEU A 87 -1.88 -8.57 -7.17
C LEU A 87 -3.03 -8.64 -6.18
N LEU A 88 -2.79 -8.19 -4.94
CA LEU A 88 -3.82 -8.19 -3.89
C LEU A 88 -5.01 -7.30 -4.26
N PHE A 89 -4.77 -6.12 -4.84
CA PHE A 89 -5.84 -5.28 -5.39
C PHE A 89 -6.70 -6.06 -6.38
N GLY A 90 -6.08 -6.74 -7.35
CA GLY A 90 -6.80 -7.56 -8.33
C GLY A 90 -7.64 -8.66 -7.69
N ILE A 91 -7.10 -9.36 -6.69
CA ILE A 91 -7.81 -10.41 -5.96
C ILE A 91 -9.01 -9.85 -5.18
N PHE A 92 -8.82 -8.74 -4.46
CA PHE A 92 -9.88 -8.12 -3.66
C PHE A 92 -11.00 -7.55 -4.53
N ILE A 93 -10.67 -6.93 -5.67
CA ILE A 93 -11.66 -6.44 -6.64
C ILE A 93 -12.46 -7.60 -7.21
N LYS A 94 -11.82 -8.71 -7.61
CA LYS A 94 -12.54 -9.91 -8.07
C LYS A 94 -13.48 -10.50 -7.03
N ARG A 95 -13.15 -10.36 -5.75
CA ARG A 95 -13.97 -10.82 -4.62
C ARG A 95 -15.03 -9.81 -4.20
N GLU A 96 -15.15 -8.69 -4.90
CA GLU A 96 -16.06 -7.60 -4.55
C GLU A 96 -15.90 -7.13 -3.10
N THR A 97 -14.66 -7.11 -2.61
CA THR A 97 -14.36 -6.66 -1.25
C THR A 97 -14.51 -5.14 -1.16
N HIS A 98 -14.92 -4.64 0.00
CA HIS A 98 -15.08 -3.20 0.22
C HIS A 98 -13.75 -2.44 0.08
N CYS A 99 -13.77 -1.27 -0.58
CA CYS A 99 -12.58 -0.50 -0.93
C CYS A 99 -11.67 -0.17 0.28
N LEU A 100 -12.22 0.19 1.41
CA LEU A 100 -11.46 0.52 2.62
C LEU A 100 -10.69 -0.67 3.19
N ILE A 101 -11.24 -1.88 3.10
CA ILE A 101 -10.59 -3.08 3.61
C ILE A 101 -9.35 -3.39 2.79
N TYR A 102 -9.47 -3.39 1.45
CA TYR A 102 -8.29 -3.69 0.65
C TYR A 102 -7.26 -2.58 0.68
N LEU A 103 -7.64 -1.30 0.80
CA LEU A 103 -6.70 -0.21 1.00
C LEU A 103 -5.89 -0.39 2.29
N LEU A 104 -6.56 -0.69 3.41
CA LEU A 104 -5.88 -0.93 4.69
C LEU A 104 -4.96 -2.15 4.63
N ILE A 105 -5.48 -3.30 4.18
CA ILE A 105 -4.71 -4.55 4.14
C ILE A 105 -3.50 -4.41 3.22
N THR A 106 -3.66 -3.84 2.03
CA THR A 106 -2.55 -3.67 1.09
C THR A 106 -1.52 -2.67 1.61
N SER A 107 -1.92 -1.63 2.34
CA SER A 107 -0.98 -0.69 2.95
C SER A 107 -0.17 -1.31 4.09
N ILE A 108 -0.81 -2.14 4.94
CA ILE A 108 -0.11 -2.89 5.98
C ILE A 108 0.86 -3.89 5.36
N ILE A 109 0.46 -4.61 4.32
CA ILE A 109 1.34 -5.57 3.62
C ILE A 109 2.50 -4.84 2.95
N SER A 110 2.26 -3.70 2.30
CA SER A 110 3.32 -2.86 1.72
C SER A 110 4.34 -2.43 2.77
N MET A 111 3.88 -1.95 3.93
CA MET A 111 4.74 -1.60 5.06
C MET A 111 5.59 -2.79 5.52
N ILE A 112 4.97 -3.96 5.73
CA ILE A 112 5.70 -5.17 6.17
C ILE A 112 6.78 -5.55 5.15
N LEU A 113 6.47 -5.51 3.86
CA LEU A 113 7.42 -5.83 2.80
C LEU A 113 8.56 -4.82 2.73
N GLN A 114 8.28 -3.52 2.89
CA GLN A 114 9.32 -2.49 2.93
C GLN A 114 10.23 -2.65 4.15
N CYS A 115 9.68 -2.93 5.32
CA CYS A 115 10.49 -3.23 6.52
C CYS A 115 11.35 -4.47 6.33
N ALA A 116 10.80 -5.55 5.74
CA ALA A 116 11.56 -6.74 5.41
C ALA A 116 12.69 -6.45 4.39
N SER A 117 12.44 -5.58 3.41
CA SER A 117 13.45 -5.15 2.44
C SER A 117 14.60 -4.40 3.10
N ILE A 118 14.31 -3.50 4.06
CA ILE A 118 15.34 -2.82 4.85
C ILE A 118 16.20 -3.82 5.61
N PHE A 119 15.55 -4.77 6.30
CA PHE A 119 16.27 -5.79 7.04
C PHE A 119 17.22 -6.60 6.13
N LEU A 120 16.76 -6.99 4.94
CA LEU A 120 17.57 -7.70 3.95
C LEU A 120 18.72 -6.84 3.41
N ILE A 121 18.45 -5.57 3.10
CA ILE A 121 19.49 -4.63 2.61
C ILE A 121 20.55 -4.43 3.69
N ASN A 122 20.16 -4.20 4.94
CA ASN A 122 21.09 -4.05 6.04
C ASN A 122 21.97 -5.31 6.22
N ALA A 123 21.36 -6.50 6.14
CA ALA A 123 22.09 -7.77 6.30
C ALA A 123 23.06 -8.06 5.15
N ILE A 124 22.70 -7.70 3.91
CA ILE A 124 23.53 -8.00 2.72
C ILE A 124 24.66 -6.98 2.55
N TYR A 125 24.38 -5.70 2.74
CA TYR A 125 25.33 -4.63 2.49
C TYR A 125 26.08 -4.15 3.74
N ASN A 126 25.72 -4.66 4.92
CA ASN A 126 26.23 -4.18 6.23
C ASN A 126 26.08 -2.66 6.42
N ILE A 127 24.96 -2.11 5.95
CA ILE A 127 24.61 -0.69 6.03
C ILE A 127 23.45 -0.55 7.00
N ASN A 128 23.49 0.47 7.86
CA ASN A 128 22.32 0.84 8.65
C ASN A 128 21.45 1.82 7.86
N PHE A 129 20.42 1.29 7.20
CA PHE A 129 19.54 2.10 6.34
C PHE A 129 18.80 3.19 7.12
N LEU A 130 18.38 2.93 8.37
CA LEU A 130 17.71 3.94 9.21
C LEU A 130 18.67 5.08 9.59
N GLU A 131 19.94 4.80 9.82
CA GLU A 131 20.96 5.81 10.05
C GLU A 131 21.21 6.66 8.79
N SER A 132 21.20 6.04 7.63
CA SER A 132 21.29 6.75 6.35
C SER A 132 20.09 7.68 6.13
N LEU A 133 18.87 7.25 6.50
CA LEU A 133 17.66 8.09 6.46
C LEU A 133 17.76 9.24 7.48
N SER A 134 18.21 8.97 8.70
CA SER A 134 18.45 9.97 9.75
C SER A 134 19.35 11.09 9.24
N THR A 135 20.46 10.72 8.64
CA THR A 135 21.42 11.67 8.07
C THR A 135 20.81 12.46 6.90
N PHE A 136 20.11 11.78 6.00
CA PHE A 136 19.50 12.40 4.81
C PHE A 136 18.44 13.44 5.17
N PHE A 137 17.57 13.13 6.13
CA PHE A 137 16.51 14.04 6.57
C PHE A 137 16.95 15.00 7.68
N SER A 138 18.15 14.87 8.23
CA SER A 138 18.65 15.62 9.39
C SER A 138 17.72 15.49 10.60
N ILE A 139 17.20 14.28 10.84
CA ILE A 139 16.31 13.93 11.95
C ILE A 139 17.05 12.94 12.85
N ASP A 140 16.84 13.02 14.17
CA ASP A 140 17.45 12.12 15.12
C ASP A 140 17.11 10.66 14.84
N LEU A 141 18.11 9.76 15.00
CA LEU A 141 17.95 8.33 14.76
C LEU A 141 16.86 7.70 15.64
N GLU A 142 16.73 8.16 16.88
CA GLU A 142 15.68 7.72 17.81
C GLU A 142 14.29 8.02 17.24
N THR A 143 14.06 9.25 16.78
CA THR A 143 12.81 9.67 16.15
C THR A 143 12.49 8.85 14.91
N ILE A 144 13.46 8.56 14.04
CA ILE A 144 13.25 7.70 12.87
C ILE A 144 12.94 6.27 13.28
N THR A 145 13.66 5.73 14.28
CA THR A 145 13.41 4.37 14.78
C THR A 145 12.02 4.22 15.38
N ASP A 146 11.48 5.27 15.98
CA ASP A 146 10.13 5.27 16.53
C ASP A 146 9.04 5.46 15.48
N THR A 147 9.34 6.10 14.36
CA THR A 147 8.34 6.49 13.36
C THR A 147 8.38 5.71 12.04
N TYR A 148 9.41 4.89 11.76
CA TYR A 148 9.61 4.29 10.44
C TYR A 148 8.46 3.37 10.00
N PHE A 149 7.82 2.62 10.90
CA PHE A 149 6.63 1.83 10.56
C PHE A 149 5.49 2.71 10.07
N THR A 150 5.27 3.82 10.76
CA THR A 150 4.25 4.81 10.39
C THR A 150 4.56 5.44 9.05
N LEU A 151 5.82 5.82 8.81
CA LEU A 151 6.24 6.41 7.54
C LEU A 151 5.99 5.45 6.37
N PHE A 152 6.40 4.19 6.49
CA PHE A 152 6.17 3.19 5.42
C PHE A 152 4.70 2.84 5.25
N PHE A 153 3.93 2.80 6.32
CA PHE A 153 2.47 2.64 6.22
C PHE A 153 1.84 3.81 5.46
N LEU A 154 2.19 5.06 5.78
CA LEU A 154 1.66 6.25 5.11
C LEU A 154 2.08 6.31 3.62
N VAL A 155 3.33 6.00 3.33
CA VAL A 155 3.81 5.93 1.94
C VAL A 155 3.03 4.87 1.15
N GLY A 156 2.89 3.66 1.71
CA GLY A 156 2.10 2.58 1.11
C GLY A 156 0.62 2.97 0.96
N LEU A 157 0.06 3.67 1.93
CA LEU A 157 -1.32 4.14 1.89
C LEU A 157 -1.54 5.16 0.76
N ILE A 158 -0.68 6.19 0.66
CA ILE A 158 -0.76 7.21 -0.40
C ILE A 158 -0.63 6.54 -1.77
N GLN A 159 0.34 5.64 -1.94
CA GLN A 159 0.51 4.87 -3.17
C GLN A 159 -0.77 4.10 -3.51
N ASN A 160 -1.34 3.39 -2.56
CA ASN A 160 -2.54 2.56 -2.76
C ASN A 160 -3.78 3.41 -3.08
N ILE A 161 -3.94 4.58 -2.45
CA ILE A 161 -5.03 5.52 -2.77
C ILE A 161 -4.90 6.02 -4.21
N LEU A 162 -3.69 6.39 -4.65
CA LEU A 162 -3.47 6.84 -6.02
C LEU A 162 -3.76 5.73 -7.05
N ILE A 163 -3.34 4.49 -6.76
CA ILE A 163 -3.65 3.32 -7.59
C ILE A 163 -5.16 3.09 -7.64
N PHE A 164 -5.84 3.20 -6.50
CA PHE A 164 -7.29 3.07 -6.44
C PHE A 164 -8.00 4.06 -7.36
N PHE A 165 -7.62 5.34 -7.32
CA PHE A 165 -8.19 6.35 -8.22
C PHE A 165 -7.93 6.07 -9.70
N LEU A 166 -6.76 5.54 -10.05
CA LEU A 166 -6.46 5.12 -11.42
C LEU A 166 -7.32 3.92 -11.83
N LEU A 167 -7.47 2.94 -10.94
CA LEU A 167 -8.28 1.74 -11.18
C LEU A 167 -9.76 2.08 -11.29
N GLU A 168 -10.31 2.94 -10.43
CA GLU A 168 -11.71 3.32 -10.43
C GLU A 168 -12.18 3.82 -11.81
N LYS A 169 -11.31 4.56 -12.53
CA LYS A 169 -11.60 5.01 -13.90
C LYS A 169 -11.54 3.91 -14.95
N GLU A 170 -10.75 2.87 -14.71
CA GLU A 170 -10.50 1.80 -15.69
C GLU A 170 -11.40 0.56 -15.43
N LEU A 171 -11.79 0.31 -14.17
CA LEU A 171 -12.60 -0.85 -13.78
C LEU A 171 -13.92 -1.01 -14.55
N PRO A 172 -14.70 0.05 -14.83
CA PRO A 172 -15.94 -0.09 -15.62
C PRO A 172 -15.70 -0.66 -17.02
N LYS A 173 -14.52 -0.40 -17.63
CA LYS A 173 -14.14 -0.96 -18.93
C LYS A 173 -13.98 -2.49 -18.91
N PHE A 174 -13.79 -3.05 -17.72
CA PHE A 174 -13.63 -4.50 -17.50
C PHE A 174 -14.86 -5.15 -16.84
N ASN A 175 -15.98 -4.42 -16.70
CA ASN A 175 -17.19 -4.85 -16.00
C ASN A 175 -16.99 -5.16 -14.51
N PHE A 176 -16.03 -4.49 -13.86
CA PHE A 176 -15.85 -4.52 -12.42
C PHE A 176 -16.33 -3.20 -11.81
N ASN A 177 -17.01 -3.29 -10.69
CA ASN A 177 -17.43 -2.13 -9.90
C ASN A 177 -16.82 -2.23 -8.51
N THR A 178 -16.45 -1.09 -7.94
CA THR A 178 -16.08 -1.01 -6.52
C THR A 178 -17.35 -1.07 -5.69
N LYS A 179 -17.34 -1.92 -4.66
CA LYS A 179 -18.47 -2.03 -3.73
C LYS A 179 -18.33 -0.99 -2.64
N ASP A 180 -19.23 -0.03 -2.59
CA ASP A 180 -19.38 0.95 -1.52
C ASP A 180 -20.57 0.51 -0.65
N ASP A 181 -20.41 -0.55 0.14
CA ASP A 181 -21.47 -1.06 0.99
C ASP A 181 -21.37 -0.48 2.42
N TYR A 182 -22.51 -0.04 2.93
CA TYR A 182 -22.65 0.60 4.26
C TYR A 182 -22.53 -0.35 5.42
N SER A 183 -22.48 -1.67 5.17
CA SER A 183 -22.47 -2.71 6.20
C SER A 183 -21.19 -2.74 7.06
N LEU A 184 -20.10 -2.15 6.57
CA LEU A 184 -18.79 -2.17 7.24
C LEU A 184 -18.53 -1.00 8.19
N PHE A 185 -19.50 -0.12 8.35
CA PHE A 185 -19.36 1.05 9.21
C PHE A 185 -19.02 0.69 10.66
N TYR A 186 -19.82 -0.15 11.29
CA TYR A 186 -19.60 -0.55 12.67
C TYR A 186 -18.28 -1.31 12.90
N PRO A 187 -17.91 -2.30 12.07
CA PRO A 187 -16.61 -2.94 12.18
C PRO A 187 -15.43 -1.97 12.08
N LEU A 188 -15.45 -1.03 11.15
CA LEU A 188 -14.39 -0.04 10.97
C LEU A 188 -14.29 0.93 12.16
N LEU A 189 -15.42 1.34 12.73
CA LEU A 189 -15.45 2.17 13.92
C LEU A 189 -14.85 1.43 15.14
N ILE A 190 -15.18 0.16 15.32
CA ILE A 190 -14.62 -0.68 16.38
C ILE A 190 -13.11 -0.85 16.18
N ILE A 191 -12.66 -1.14 14.98
CA ILE A 191 -11.23 -1.27 14.65
C ILE A 191 -10.50 0.04 14.96
N SER A 192 -11.06 1.18 14.54
CA SER A 192 -10.48 2.50 14.81
C SER A 192 -10.32 2.75 16.31
N PHE A 193 -11.36 2.46 17.09
CA PHE A 193 -11.34 2.64 18.54
C PHE A 193 -10.32 1.71 19.24
N ILE A 194 -10.27 0.44 18.85
CA ILE A 194 -9.27 -0.52 19.37
C ILE A 194 -7.86 -0.05 19.04
N CYS A 195 -7.60 0.38 17.79
CA CYS A 195 -6.29 0.88 17.39
C CYS A 195 -5.90 2.14 18.16
N ALA A 196 -6.84 3.07 18.41
CA ALA A 196 -6.57 4.26 19.21
C ALA A 196 -6.20 3.90 20.65
N LEU A 197 -6.96 3.01 21.30
CA LEU A 197 -6.67 2.55 22.65
C LEU A 197 -5.32 1.84 22.74
N LEU A 198 -5.01 0.96 21.80
CA LEU A 198 -3.71 0.27 21.74
C LEU A 198 -2.57 1.27 21.54
N GLY A 199 -2.75 2.29 20.69
CA GLY A 199 -1.78 3.36 20.51
C GLY A 199 -1.48 4.11 21.82
N LEU A 200 -2.52 4.46 22.59
CA LEU A 200 -2.37 5.12 23.89
C LEU A 200 -1.64 4.25 24.91
N ILE A 201 -1.99 2.96 24.98
CA ILE A 201 -1.37 2.02 25.95
C ILE A 201 0.10 1.76 25.60
N LEU A 202 0.40 1.59 24.32
CA LEU A 202 1.74 1.21 23.85
C LEU A 202 2.70 2.40 23.71
N ASN A 203 2.23 3.64 23.79
CA ASN A 203 3.06 4.83 23.57
C ASN A 203 4.31 4.90 24.48
N LYS A 204 4.21 4.40 25.71
CA LYS A 204 5.34 4.39 26.65
C LYS A 204 6.26 3.17 26.54
N THR A 205 5.78 2.08 25.95
CA THR A 205 6.51 0.80 25.90
C THR A 205 7.11 0.51 24.55
N ILE A 206 6.37 0.77 23.48
CA ILE A 206 6.77 0.50 22.08
C ILE A 206 6.23 1.63 21.18
N PRO A 207 6.93 2.80 21.15
CA PRO A 207 6.45 3.99 20.43
C PRO A 207 6.18 3.74 18.96
N CYS A 208 7.01 2.96 18.27
CA CYS A 208 6.85 2.68 16.84
C CYS A 208 5.53 1.96 16.51
N ILE A 209 5.07 1.04 17.36
CA ILE A 209 3.77 0.39 17.18
C ILE A 209 2.64 1.34 17.58
N ALA A 210 2.84 2.16 18.60
CA ALA A 210 1.85 3.13 19.03
C ALA A 210 1.53 4.15 17.93
N TYR A 211 2.54 4.73 17.29
CA TYR A 211 2.37 5.65 16.16
C TYR A 211 1.70 4.99 14.96
N LEU A 212 2.04 3.73 14.66
CA LEU A 212 1.37 2.97 13.61
C LEU A 212 -0.12 2.77 13.91
N MET A 213 -0.46 2.35 15.14
CA MET A 213 -1.84 2.13 15.55
C MET A 213 -2.68 3.42 15.51
N THR A 214 -2.12 4.54 15.96
CA THR A 214 -2.80 5.85 15.86
C THR A 214 -2.99 6.30 14.42
N SER A 215 -2.05 6.00 13.52
CA SER A 215 -2.18 6.31 12.09
C SER A 215 -3.27 5.46 11.41
N ILE A 216 -3.37 4.18 11.71
CA ILE A 216 -4.45 3.31 11.23
C ILE A 216 -5.81 3.81 11.75
N SER A 217 -5.89 4.18 13.03
CA SER A 217 -7.09 4.78 13.62
C SER A 217 -7.49 6.07 12.91
N GLY A 218 -6.53 6.98 12.72
CA GLY A 218 -6.75 8.25 12.01
C GLY A 218 -7.28 8.03 10.59
N PHE A 219 -6.67 7.13 9.82
CA PHE A 219 -7.14 6.81 8.48
C PHE A 219 -8.57 6.26 8.46
N THR A 220 -8.91 5.33 9.35
CA THR A 220 -10.26 4.76 9.43
C THR A 220 -11.28 5.82 9.81
N ILE A 221 -10.97 6.71 10.78
CA ILE A 221 -11.86 7.81 11.21
C ILE A 221 -12.09 8.80 10.06
N VAL A 222 -11.04 9.21 9.34
CA VAL A 222 -11.18 10.13 8.19
C VAL A 222 -12.12 9.54 7.13
N ASN A 223 -11.97 8.27 6.81
CA ASN A 223 -12.88 7.62 5.85
C ASN A 223 -14.31 7.53 6.34
N LEU A 224 -14.53 7.28 7.65
CA LEU A 224 -15.86 7.32 8.26
C LEU A 224 -16.49 8.72 8.17
N ILE A 225 -15.68 9.77 8.35
CA ILE A 225 -16.13 11.16 8.20
C ILE A 225 -16.57 11.44 6.77
N ILE A 226 -15.73 11.10 5.79
CA ILE A 226 -16.03 11.30 4.37
C ILE A 226 -17.33 10.58 4.00
N TYR A 227 -17.49 9.36 4.50
CA TYR A 227 -18.68 8.56 4.33
C TYR A 227 -19.95 9.26 4.87
N TYR A 228 -19.92 9.74 6.12
CA TYR A 228 -21.07 10.45 6.72
C TYR A 228 -21.39 11.75 6.01
N LEU A 229 -20.39 12.48 5.56
CA LEU A 229 -20.61 13.71 4.80
C LEU A 229 -21.31 13.42 3.46
N LYS A 230 -20.99 12.29 2.81
CA LYS A 230 -21.65 11.85 1.57
C LYS A 230 -23.07 11.32 1.80
N SER A 231 -23.32 10.62 2.91
CA SER A 231 -24.62 9.99 3.22
C SER A 231 -25.70 10.95 3.73
N GLY A 232 -25.39 12.26 3.88
CA GLY A 232 -26.32 13.28 4.35
C GLY A 232 -26.38 13.45 5.87
N CYS A 233 -25.77 12.58 6.66
CA CYS A 233 -25.66 12.71 8.12
C CYS A 233 -24.50 13.62 8.55
N LYS A 234 -24.51 14.87 8.09
CA LYS A 234 -23.42 15.84 8.26
C LYS A 234 -23.00 16.06 9.71
N TRP A 235 -23.94 16.02 10.66
CA TRP A 235 -23.69 16.21 12.10
C TRP A 235 -22.71 15.17 12.67
N LEU A 236 -22.84 13.92 12.26
CA LEU A 236 -21.93 12.87 12.71
C LEU A 236 -20.52 13.04 12.08
N GLY A 237 -20.45 13.47 10.81
CA GLY A 237 -19.17 13.81 10.18
C GLY A 237 -18.43 14.95 10.90
N TYR A 238 -19.13 16.02 11.30
CA TYR A 238 -18.54 17.10 12.10
C TYR A 238 -18.16 16.69 13.52
N GLY A 239 -18.93 15.77 14.14
CA GLY A 239 -18.59 15.20 15.45
C GLY A 239 -17.27 14.44 15.42
N PHE A 240 -17.02 13.63 14.38
CA PHE A 240 -15.76 12.93 14.18
C PHE A 240 -14.59 13.88 13.84
N LEU A 241 -14.82 14.94 13.07
CA LEU A 241 -13.81 15.98 12.86
C LEU A 241 -13.39 16.63 14.18
N GLY A 242 -14.36 16.95 15.04
CA GLY A 242 -14.07 17.44 16.38
C GLY A 242 -13.24 16.45 17.23
N ALA A 243 -13.54 15.17 17.16
CA ALA A 243 -12.77 14.14 17.85
C ALA A 243 -11.31 14.03 17.33
N ILE A 244 -11.06 14.17 16.04
CA ILE A 244 -9.69 14.22 15.49
C ILE A 244 -8.93 15.44 16.01
N ILE A 245 -9.56 16.62 16.00
CA ILE A 245 -8.95 17.86 16.49
C ILE A 245 -8.60 17.71 17.97
N ILE A 246 -9.50 17.17 18.78
CA ILE A 246 -9.28 16.94 20.20
C ILE A 246 -8.12 15.94 20.41
N ASN A 247 -8.08 14.83 19.65
CA ASN A 247 -6.98 13.89 19.73
C ASN A 247 -5.62 14.54 19.33
N PHE A 248 -5.60 15.38 18.28
CA PHE A 248 -4.39 16.07 17.89
C PHE A 248 -3.86 16.99 19.00
N PHE A 249 -4.73 17.72 19.70
CA PHE A 249 -4.36 18.58 20.84
C PHE A 249 -4.00 17.82 22.12
N LEU A 250 -4.41 16.56 22.27
CA LEU A 250 -4.06 15.74 23.43
C LEU A 250 -2.70 15.04 23.26
N PHE A 251 -2.16 14.97 22.02
CA PHE A 251 -0.87 14.34 21.69
C PHE A 251 0.26 15.36 21.42
N VAL A 252 -0.04 16.65 21.36
CA VAL A 252 0.94 17.75 21.34
C VAL A 252 1.14 18.29 22.75
#